data_6cdc2a1fc16021e50643082203cb2c03
#
_entry.id   6cdc2a1fc16021e50643082203cb2c03
#
_cell.length_a   1.000
_cell.length_b   1.000
_cell.length_c   1.000
_cell.angle_alpha   90.00
_cell.angle_beta   90.00
_cell.angle_gamma   90.00
#
_symmetry.space_group_name_H-M   'P 1'
#
loop_
_entity.id
_entity.type
_entity.pdbx_description
1 polymer ?
#
loop_
_entity_poly.entity_id
_entity_poly.type
_entity_poly.pdbx_seq_one_letter_code
_entity_poly.pdbx_strand_id
1 'polypeptide(L)'
;MQNSTLFRRAAALLLTAALALTLVLPGLAAYEMPIQTVNEGESVYLFNADIDKPILEQNADQQRYIASLTKMMTALLFLESGKDMNAEITIPASLTQEFKDIQNANGSTINLRIGETVRRIDLLYGLLVASANDAASAIASDVSDGDLTAFVARMNQRAKELGCTSTSFTCVHGLYDYGNVSSAHDLALIAKACAENETYMQVANTLSYTLPATNLHQNERTITSTNLMLNPEYPYYRDYIRGMKTGFTTLAGRCYVTFAQKDGHTYGLVVLGSDLDNIYREASEILDWAFASFSDRELVDTETPLTTAPLKKCRSYEEVELYAAAPVSGYGHADDKVTFTYDLQENISATVKNGAVLGTATVYLDGYEVGTVDLVTHQEYVSDFRTDLQSTLLLMAALIVLLAVLSFFTLVAGGGSLNLARRRKARRR
;
A
#
# COMPACT_ATOMS: atom_id res chain seq x y z
N MET A 1 -3.23 27.17 -46.11
CA MET A 1 -4.13 26.09 -45.67
C MET A 1 -3.42 24.90 -45.02
N GLN A 2 -2.09 24.88 -44.86
CA GLN A 2 -1.35 23.78 -44.21
C GLN A 2 -1.22 23.87 -42.68
N ASN A 3 -1.43 25.06 -42.05
CA ASN A 3 -1.27 25.23 -40.59
C ASN A 3 -2.49 24.78 -39.75
N SER A 4 -3.66 24.61 -40.38
CA SER A 4 -4.88 24.21 -39.63
C SER A 4 -4.93 22.70 -39.32
N THR A 5 -4.26 21.88 -40.10
CA THR A 5 -4.21 20.42 -39.89
C THR A 5 -3.18 20.01 -38.84
N LEU A 6 -2.07 20.73 -38.73
CA LEU A 6 -1.09 20.51 -37.64
C LEU A 6 -1.67 20.90 -36.27
N PHE A 7 -2.39 22.03 -36.19
CA PHE A 7 -3.04 22.46 -34.96
C PHE A 7 -4.16 21.50 -34.50
N ARG A 8 -4.93 20.95 -35.43
CA ARG A 8 -5.96 19.94 -35.14
C ARG A 8 -5.36 18.59 -34.68
N ARG A 9 -4.21 18.19 -35.23
CA ARG A 9 -3.51 16.97 -34.82
C ARG A 9 -2.82 17.14 -33.45
N ALA A 10 -2.23 18.31 -33.18
CA ALA A 10 -1.67 18.62 -31.87
C ALA A 10 -2.76 18.75 -30.78
N ALA A 11 -3.91 19.35 -31.10
CA ALA A 11 -5.04 19.43 -30.18
C ALA A 11 -5.69 18.05 -29.94
N ALA A 12 -5.76 17.18 -30.94
CA ALA A 12 -6.25 15.80 -30.77
C ALA A 12 -5.29 14.96 -29.93
N LEU A 13 -3.96 15.11 -30.10
CA LEU A 13 -2.94 14.43 -29.28
C LEU A 13 -2.93 14.95 -27.83
N LEU A 14 -3.16 16.25 -27.60
CA LEU A 14 -3.32 16.82 -26.26
C LEU A 14 -4.64 16.39 -25.60
N LEU A 15 -5.73 16.22 -26.35
CA LEU A 15 -7.00 15.73 -25.81
C LEU A 15 -6.92 14.22 -25.51
N THR A 16 -6.23 13.41 -26.30
CA THR A 16 -6.01 11.98 -26.00
C THR A 16 -5.04 11.79 -24.83
N ALA A 17 -4.00 12.63 -24.72
CA ALA A 17 -3.12 12.61 -23.53
C ALA A 17 -3.84 13.11 -22.25
N ALA A 18 -4.76 14.07 -22.38
CA ALA A 18 -5.59 14.54 -21.25
C ALA A 18 -6.69 13.52 -20.86
N LEU A 19 -7.18 12.71 -21.80
CA LEU A 19 -8.14 11.63 -21.50
C LEU A 19 -7.46 10.37 -20.93
N ALA A 20 -6.17 10.17 -21.19
CA ALA A 20 -5.38 9.09 -20.60
C ALA A 20 -4.87 9.42 -19.18
N LEU A 21 -5.03 10.68 -18.74
CA LEU A 21 -4.77 11.11 -17.35
C LEU A 21 -6.09 11.30 -16.59
N THR A 22 -7.09 10.48 -16.82
CA THR A 22 -8.03 10.19 -15.76
C THR A 22 -7.22 9.38 -14.73
N LEU A 23 -6.59 10.09 -13.79
CA LEU A 23 -6.27 9.54 -12.49
C LEU A 23 -7.51 8.74 -12.08
N VAL A 24 -7.41 7.43 -12.11
CA VAL A 24 -8.28 6.58 -11.33
C VAL A 24 -7.86 6.94 -9.90
N LEU A 25 -8.51 7.99 -9.35
CA LEU A 25 -8.52 8.16 -7.91
C LEU A 25 -9.07 6.83 -7.42
N PRO A 26 -8.34 6.10 -6.57
CA PRO A 26 -8.87 4.91 -5.95
C PRO A 26 -10.24 5.33 -5.42
N GLY A 27 -11.30 4.74 -5.94
CA GLY A 27 -12.64 4.97 -5.43
C GLY A 27 -12.56 4.52 -3.99
N LEU A 28 -12.65 5.47 -3.05
CA LEU A 28 -12.76 5.12 -1.64
C LEU A 28 -13.98 4.23 -1.54
N ALA A 29 -13.78 2.93 -1.41
CA ALA A 29 -14.83 2.03 -1.02
C ALA A 29 -15.16 2.41 0.42
N ALA A 30 -16.12 3.32 0.56
CA ALA A 30 -16.66 3.68 1.86
C ALA A 30 -17.51 2.48 2.30
N TYR A 31 -16.87 1.56 3.02
CA TYR A 31 -17.64 0.53 3.72
C TYR A 31 -18.48 1.23 4.78
N GLU A 32 -19.73 0.79 4.94
CA GLU A 32 -20.56 1.33 6.00
C GLU A 32 -19.93 1.02 7.36
N MET A 33 -19.93 2.01 8.26
CA MET A 33 -19.42 1.85 9.61
C MET A 33 -20.19 0.67 10.27
N PRO A 34 -19.50 -0.43 10.61
CA PRO A 34 -20.19 -1.65 11.08
C PRO A 34 -20.81 -1.50 12.47
N ILE A 35 -20.50 -0.40 13.17
CA ILE A 35 -20.75 -0.24 14.60
C ILE A 35 -21.58 1.02 14.82
N GLN A 36 -22.79 0.83 15.33
CA GLN A 36 -23.72 1.92 15.65
C GLN A 36 -23.37 2.69 16.94
N THR A 37 -22.37 2.22 17.70
CA THR A 37 -21.99 2.82 18.99
C THR A 37 -20.92 3.88 18.85
N VAL A 38 -20.27 4.00 17.69
CA VAL A 38 -19.38 5.10 17.37
C VAL A 38 -20.21 6.37 17.20
N ASN A 39 -19.96 7.37 18.05
CA ASN A 39 -20.71 8.62 17.98
C ASN A 39 -20.33 9.43 16.72
N GLU A 40 -21.28 10.12 16.11
CA GLU A 40 -21.04 10.98 14.94
C GLU A 40 -19.95 12.05 15.21
N GLY A 41 -19.79 12.43 16.49
CA GLY A 41 -18.77 13.36 16.94
C GLY A 41 -17.35 12.80 17.00
N GLU A 42 -17.14 11.50 16.93
CA GLU A 42 -15.81 10.87 17.01
C GLU A 42 -15.06 10.93 15.68
N SER A 43 -13.72 10.83 15.73
CA SER A 43 -12.92 10.60 14.55
C SER A 43 -12.40 9.16 14.57
N VAL A 44 -12.65 8.44 13.49
CA VAL A 44 -12.21 7.05 13.30
C VAL A 44 -11.47 6.94 11.98
N TYR A 45 -10.33 6.28 12.00
CA TYR A 45 -9.58 5.90 10.81
C TYR A 45 -9.05 4.49 10.95
N LEU A 46 -9.60 3.58 10.14
CA LEU A 46 -9.12 2.20 9.99
C LEU A 46 -8.48 2.05 8.62
N PHE A 47 -7.30 1.47 8.55
CA PHE A 47 -6.60 1.22 7.30
C PHE A 47 -5.91 -0.15 7.31
N ASN A 48 -5.82 -0.77 6.13
CA ASN A 48 -4.93 -1.91 5.93
C ASN A 48 -3.49 -1.38 5.84
N ALA A 49 -2.65 -1.75 6.80
CA ALA A 49 -1.28 -1.25 6.90
C ALA A 49 -0.31 -1.94 5.93
N ASP A 50 -0.67 -3.08 5.35
CA ASP A 50 0.18 -3.83 4.42
C ASP A 50 0.24 -3.15 3.04
N ILE A 51 -0.87 -2.47 2.64
CA ILE A 51 -1.02 -1.83 1.32
C ILE A 51 -1.45 -0.36 1.40
N ASP A 52 -1.48 0.23 2.59
CA ASP A 52 -1.91 1.62 2.83
C ASP A 52 -3.33 1.96 2.35
N LYS A 53 -4.24 0.97 2.36
CA LYS A 53 -5.62 1.15 1.93
C LYS A 53 -6.49 1.66 3.09
N PRO A 54 -7.14 2.84 2.99
CA PRO A 54 -8.21 3.25 3.90
C PRO A 54 -9.37 2.24 3.84
N ILE A 55 -9.92 1.89 5.01
CA ILE A 55 -11.05 0.97 5.13
C ILE A 55 -12.28 1.67 5.71
N LEU A 56 -12.11 2.40 6.82
CA LEU A 56 -13.18 3.22 7.42
C LEU A 56 -12.66 4.60 7.73
N GLU A 57 -13.44 5.60 7.37
CA GLU A 57 -13.14 7.01 7.61
C GLU A 57 -14.37 7.73 8.18
N GLN A 58 -14.27 8.19 9.41
CA GLN A 58 -15.24 9.10 10.00
C GLN A 58 -14.50 10.30 10.58
N ASN A 59 -14.80 11.51 10.09
CA ASN A 59 -14.12 12.74 10.52
C ASN A 59 -12.57 12.59 10.56
N ALA A 60 -11.98 11.78 9.67
CA ALA A 60 -10.59 11.35 9.76
C ALA A 60 -9.59 12.51 9.66
N ASP A 61 -9.91 13.56 8.90
CA ASP A 61 -9.08 14.77 8.73
C ASP A 61 -9.46 15.89 9.71
N GLN A 62 -10.50 15.68 10.52
CA GLN A 62 -10.91 16.71 11.49
C GLN A 62 -9.84 16.88 12.57
N GLN A 63 -9.39 18.12 12.75
CA GLN A 63 -8.43 18.48 13.79
C GLN A 63 -9.05 18.34 15.18
N ARG A 64 -8.36 17.62 16.08
CA ARG A 64 -8.80 17.32 17.45
C ARG A 64 -7.66 17.45 18.45
N TYR A 65 -7.99 17.65 19.71
CA TYR A 65 -7.07 17.43 20.82
C TYR A 65 -6.74 15.93 20.90
N ILE A 66 -5.47 15.62 21.13
CA ILE A 66 -4.95 14.25 21.04
C ILE A 66 -4.38 13.71 22.35
N ALA A 67 -4.37 14.56 23.39
CA ALA A 67 -3.84 14.19 24.70
C ALA A 67 -2.46 13.49 24.58
N SER A 68 -2.28 12.42 25.35
CA SER A 68 -1.01 11.66 25.40
C SER A 68 -0.63 10.89 24.13
N LEU A 69 -1.42 10.93 23.05
CA LEU A 69 -0.96 10.44 21.74
C LEU A 69 0.23 11.26 21.22
N THR A 70 0.38 12.51 21.68
CA THR A 70 1.58 13.35 21.47
C THR A 70 2.89 12.60 21.75
N LYS A 71 2.88 11.71 22.74
CA LYS A 71 4.06 10.93 23.15
C LYS A 71 4.54 9.94 22.09
N MET A 72 3.72 9.64 21.08
CA MET A 72 4.16 8.84 19.94
C MET A 72 5.29 9.58 19.19
N MET A 73 5.09 10.87 18.87
CA MET A 73 6.12 11.69 18.23
C MET A 73 7.33 11.89 19.14
N THR A 74 7.13 12.04 20.45
CA THR A 74 8.24 12.15 21.41
C THR A 74 9.09 10.87 21.43
N ALA A 75 8.46 9.69 21.46
CA ALA A 75 9.16 8.42 21.37
C ALA A 75 9.88 8.22 20.02
N LEU A 76 9.22 8.58 18.91
CA LEU A 76 9.80 8.49 17.57
C LEU A 76 11.10 9.29 17.48
N LEU A 77 11.07 10.57 17.86
CA LEU A 77 12.26 11.43 17.84
C LEU A 77 13.36 10.96 18.80
N PHE A 78 12.97 10.38 19.93
CA PHE A 78 13.92 9.79 20.87
C PHE A 78 14.68 8.62 20.25
N LEU A 79 13.98 7.72 19.60
CA LEU A 79 14.58 6.57 18.93
C LEU A 79 15.38 6.99 17.68
N GLU A 80 14.89 7.94 16.91
CA GLU A 80 15.58 8.51 15.74
C GLU A 80 16.85 9.29 16.13
N SER A 81 16.99 9.70 17.41
CA SER A 81 18.20 10.42 17.88
C SER A 81 19.48 9.59 17.81
N GLY A 82 19.36 8.27 17.70
CA GLY A 82 20.50 7.34 17.67
C GLY A 82 21.28 7.22 18.98
N LYS A 83 20.75 7.79 20.08
CA LYS A 83 21.38 7.71 21.40
C LYS A 83 21.31 6.28 21.94
N ASP A 84 22.35 5.82 22.65
CA ASP A 84 22.36 4.52 23.29
C ASP A 84 21.26 4.43 24.35
N MET A 85 20.28 3.55 24.14
CA MET A 85 19.15 3.36 25.05
C MET A 85 19.55 2.75 26.39
N ASN A 86 20.69 2.07 26.49
CA ASN A 86 21.17 1.49 27.73
C ASN A 86 22.02 2.47 28.57
N ALA A 87 22.43 3.58 27.96
CA ALA A 87 23.21 4.59 28.69
C ALA A 87 22.35 5.32 29.72
N GLU A 88 22.97 5.64 30.85
CA GLU A 88 22.35 6.40 31.93
C GLU A 88 22.38 7.90 31.65
N ILE A 89 21.33 8.59 32.09
CA ILE A 89 21.26 10.05 32.15
C ILE A 89 20.84 10.51 33.56
N THR A 90 21.26 11.69 33.95
CA THR A 90 20.80 12.31 35.18
C THR A 90 19.77 13.39 34.87
N ILE A 91 18.62 13.33 35.53
CA ILE A 91 17.50 14.26 35.33
C ILE A 91 17.96 15.69 35.75
N PRO A 92 17.99 16.64 34.82
CA PRO A 92 18.59 17.94 35.06
C PRO A 92 17.69 18.86 35.91
N ALA A 93 18.31 19.77 36.66
CA ALA A 93 17.62 20.76 37.46
C ALA A 93 16.72 21.72 36.69
N SER A 94 16.97 21.90 35.38
CA SER A 94 16.15 22.72 34.47
C SER A 94 14.69 22.21 34.37
N LEU A 95 14.44 20.94 34.64
CA LEU A 95 13.09 20.35 34.63
C LEU A 95 12.29 20.56 35.93
N THR A 96 12.84 21.27 36.92
CA THR A 96 12.15 21.44 38.23
C THR A 96 10.78 22.10 38.07
N GLN A 97 10.66 23.13 37.27
CA GLN A 97 9.36 23.82 37.08
C GLN A 97 8.40 22.94 36.28
N GLU A 98 8.89 22.35 35.21
CA GLU A 98 8.12 21.43 34.38
C GLU A 98 7.49 20.28 35.19
N PHE A 99 8.26 19.64 36.06
CA PHE A 99 7.75 18.57 36.95
C PHE A 99 6.69 19.05 37.92
N LYS A 100 6.84 20.29 38.45
CA LYS A 100 5.80 20.91 39.30
C LYS A 100 4.51 21.17 38.51
N ASP A 101 4.62 21.65 37.28
CA ASP A 101 3.46 21.95 36.44
C ASP A 101 2.73 20.65 36.03
N ILE A 102 3.46 19.58 35.73
CA ILE A 102 2.91 18.24 35.52
C ILE A 102 2.16 17.75 36.76
N GLN A 103 2.75 17.91 37.93
CA GLN A 103 2.13 17.50 39.22
C GLN A 103 0.85 18.32 39.52
N ASN A 104 0.89 19.65 39.31
CA ASN A 104 -0.26 20.52 39.53
C ASN A 104 -1.43 20.19 38.58
N ALA A 105 -1.13 19.72 37.38
CA ALA A 105 -2.10 19.26 36.41
C ALA A 105 -2.57 17.80 36.61
N ASN A 106 -2.14 17.14 37.67
CA ASN A 106 -2.37 15.71 37.90
C ASN A 106 -1.96 14.81 36.73
N GLY A 107 -0.87 15.17 36.04
CA GLY A 107 -0.35 14.40 34.91
C GLY A 107 0.22 13.05 35.37
N SER A 108 0.06 12.02 34.50
CA SER A 108 0.69 10.71 34.76
C SER A 108 2.20 10.83 34.84
N THR A 109 2.83 10.15 35.81
CA THR A 109 4.29 10.16 36.01
C THR A 109 4.79 8.78 36.45
N ILE A 110 6.09 8.55 36.28
CA ILE A 110 6.81 7.44 36.93
C ILE A 110 7.58 7.93 38.19
N ASN A 111 7.20 9.13 38.68
CA ASN A 111 7.78 9.78 39.87
C ASN A 111 9.28 10.03 39.74
N LEU A 112 9.76 10.50 38.57
CA LEU A 112 11.14 10.93 38.39
C LEU A 112 11.47 12.11 39.35
N ARG A 113 12.72 12.14 39.81
CA ARG A 113 13.24 13.20 40.71
C ARG A 113 14.40 13.94 40.05
N ILE A 114 14.49 15.22 40.27
CA ILE A 114 15.66 16.00 39.85
C ILE A 114 16.93 15.41 40.51
N GLY A 115 17.95 15.16 39.69
CA GLY A 115 19.19 14.49 40.12
C GLY A 115 19.10 12.96 40.12
N GLU A 116 17.98 12.37 39.75
CA GLU A 116 17.86 10.91 39.59
C GLU A 116 18.61 10.46 38.32
N THR A 117 19.36 9.37 38.43
CA THR A 117 20.06 8.74 37.33
C THR A 117 19.29 7.50 36.89
N VAL A 118 18.88 7.49 35.59
CA VAL A 118 18.06 6.44 35.00
C VAL A 118 18.58 6.09 33.60
N ARG A 119 18.34 4.88 33.14
CA ARG A 119 18.66 4.50 31.74
C ARG A 119 17.65 5.13 30.78
N ARG A 120 18.10 5.44 29.58
CA ARG A 120 17.23 5.95 28.49
C ARG A 120 16.08 4.99 28.18
N ILE A 121 16.34 3.68 28.17
CA ILE A 121 15.30 2.70 27.92
C ILE A 121 14.20 2.71 29.00
N ASP A 122 14.55 2.99 30.26
CA ASP A 122 13.58 3.08 31.37
C ASP A 122 12.64 4.29 31.19
N LEU A 123 13.15 5.38 30.60
CA LEU A 123 12.32 6.54 30.22
C LEU A 123 11.37 6.19 29.08
N LEU A 124 11.79 5.40 28.09
CA LEU A 124 10.94 4.97 27.00
C LEU A 124 9.81 4.06 27.51
N TYR A 125 10.09 3.13 28.43
CA TYR A 125 9.07 2.34 29.11
C TYR A 125 8.11 3.22 29.90
N GLY A 126 8.61 4.19 30.67
CA GLY A 126 7.79 5.16 31.38
C GLY A 126 6.86 5.94 30.44
N LEU A 127 7.38 6.39 29.31
CA LEU A 127 6.67 7.14 28.29
C LEU A 127 5.52 6.35 27.65
N LEU A 128 5.78 5.14 27.18
CA LEU A 128 4.83 4.37 26.40
C LEU A 128 3.91 3.50 27.24
N VAL A 129 4.43 2.85 28.31
CA VAL A 129 3.66 1.95 29.17
C VAL A 129 2.81 2.75 30.15
N ALA A 130 3.42 3.59 30.99
CA ALA A 130 2.71 4.37 32.00
C ALA A 130 2.18 5.72 31.50
N SER A 131 2.44 6.07 30.22
CA SER A 131 2.09 7.38 29.69
C SER A 131 2.67 8.56 30.45
N ALA A 132 3.87 8.40 31.04
CA ALA A 132 4.48 9.33 31.99
C ALA A 132 4.89 10.66 31.30
N ASN A 133 4.43 11.79 31.84
CA ASN A 133 4.77 13.12 31.34
C ASN A 133 6.18 13.55 31.76
N ASP A 134 6.61 13.22 33.00
CA ASP A 134 7.97 13.45 33.47
C ASP A 134 9.01 12.72 32.60
N ALA A 135 8.73 11.49 32.18
CA ALA A 135 9.57 10.77 31.21
C ALA A 135 9.62 11.47 29.85
N ALA A 136 8.47 12.01 29.35
CA ALA A 136 8.45 12.75 28.11
C ALA A 136 9.34 13.99 28.15
N SER A 137 9.24 14.79 29.24
CA SER A 137 10.06 15.99 29.41
C SER A 137 11.54 15.66 29.63
N ALA A 138 11.86 14.56 30.30
CA ALA A 138 13.23 14.07 30.48
C ALA A 138 13.84 13.65 29.13
N ILE A 139 13.10 12.90 28.31
CA ILE A 139 13.48 12.51 26.95
C ILE A 139 13.74 13.74 26.07
N ALA A 140 12.79 14.67 26.03
CA ALA A 140 12.93 15.88 25.24
C ALA A 140 14.15 16.71 25.66
N SER A 141 14.39 16.83 26.97
CA SER A 141 15.56 17.50 27.52
C SER A 141 16.89 16.80 27.13
N ASP A 142 16.94 15.47 27.17
CA ASP A 142 18.14 14.71 26.79
C ASP A 142 18.43 14.83 25.28
N VAL A 143 17.42 14.81 24.43
CA VAL A 143 17.59 14.86 22.97
C VAL A 143 17.94 16.26 22.48
N SER A 144 17.45 17.31 23.16
CA SER A 144 17.61 18.71 22.73
C SER A 144 18.53 19.53 23.67
N ASP A 145 19.39 18.86 24.42
CA ASP A 145 20.37 19.51 25.33
C ASP A 145 19.70 20.52 26.29
N GLY A 146 18.50 20.19 26.76
CA GLY A 146 17.71 20.98 27.72
C GLY A 146 16.69 21.95 27.10
N ASP A 147 16.67 22.14 25.80
CA ASP A 147 15.73 23.04 25.11
C ASP A 147 14.47 22.31 24.63
N LEU A 148 13.44 22.28 25.48
CA LEU A 148 12.15 21.67 25.14
C LEU A 148 11.45 22.37 23.96
N THR A 149 11.69 23.68 23.76
CA THR A 149 11.11 24.43 22.65
C THR A 149 11.70 23.97 21.32
N ALA A 150 13.02 23.76 21.27
CA ALA A 150 13.68 23.20 20.11
C ALA A 150 13.20 21.77 19.81
N PHE A 151 12.92 20.96 20.86
CA PHE A 151 12.35 19.63 20.67
C PHE A 151 10.96 19.69 20.03
N VAL A 152 10.06 20.56 20.54
CA VAL A 152 8.71 20.78 19.98
C VAL A 152 8.78 21.28 18.52
N ALA A 153 9.71 22.17 18.22
CA ALA A 153 9.92 22.62 16.84
C ALA A 153 10.28 21.43 15.91
N ARG A 154 11.14 20.52 16.39
CA ARG A 154 11.50 19.29 15.67
C ARG A 154 10.32 18.32 15.52
N MET A 155 9.45 18.18 16.56
CA MET A 155 8.20 17.40 16.45
C MET A 155 7.33 17.89 15.29
N ASN A 156 7.13 19.22 15.19
CA ASN A 156 6.35 19.83 14.11
C ASN A 156 7.01 19.68 12.74
N GLN A 157 8.34 19.77 12.68
CA GLN A 157 9.07 19.51 11.45
C GLN A 157 8.89 18.04 11.01
N ARG A 158 9.07 17.10 11.95
CA ARG A 158 8.94 15.67 11.63
C ARG A 158 7.51 15.29 11.20
N ALA A 159 6.49 15.89 11.81
CA ALA A 159 5.11 15.71 11.37
C ALA A 159 4.92 16.13 9.91
N LYS A 160 5.48 17.27 9.50
CA LYS A 160 5.43 17.72 8.09
C LYS A 160 6.18 16.77 7.15
N GLU A 161 7.34 16.25 7.57
CA GLU A 161 8.12 15.26 6.80
C GLU A 161 7.35 13.95 6.59
N LEU A 162 6.51 13.56 7.56
CA LEU A 162 5.61 12.41 7.46
C LEU A 162 4.36 12.68 6.62
N GLY A 163 4.14 13.92 6.16
CA GLY A 163 2.98 14.29 5.35
C GLY A 163 1.77 14.77 6.19
N CYS A 164 1.93 14.96 7.49
CA CYS A 164 0.84 15.46 8.34
C CYS A 164 0.45 16.91 7.96
N THR A 165 -0.84 17.13 7.75
CA THR A 165 -1.38 18.44 7.33
C THR A 165 -2.21 19.14 8.39
N SER A 166 -2.71 18.39 9.38
CA SER A 166 -3.62 18.84 10.43
C SER A 166 -2.98 18.78 11.83
N THR A 167 -1.66 18.50 11.91
CA THR A 167 -0.94 18.30 13.18
C THR A 167 -0.17 19.53 13.60
N SER A 168 -0.32 19.89 14.89
CA SER A 168 0.49 20.89 15.58
C SER A 168 0.81 20.40 16.98
N PHE A 169 2.10 20.39 17.33
CA PHE A 169 2.58 20.10 18.67
C PHE A 169 3.02 21.37 19.35
N THR A 170 2.62 21.56 20.61
CA THR A 170 2.97 22.70 21.45
C THR A 170 3.62 22.27 22.75
N CYS A 171 3.58 20.95 23.05
CA CYS A 171 4.26 20.34 24.17
C CYS A 171 4.71 18.91 23.83
N VAL A 172 5.54 18.33 24.70
CA VAL A 172 6.15 17.00 24.48
C VAL A 172 5.31 15.83 25.00
N HIS A 173 4.22 16.09 25.72
CA HIS A 173 3.45 15.06 26.45
C HIS A 173 1.93 15.11 26.24
N GLY A 174 1.38 16.21 25.70
CA GLY A 174 -0.07 16.33 25.43
C GLY A 174 -0.92 16.72 26.64
N LEU A 175 -0.36 17.47 27.60
CA LEU A 175 -1.07 17.94 28.77
C LEU A 175 -1.55 19.37 28.55
N TYR A 176 -2.88 19.61 28.58
CA TYR A 176 -3.59 20.91 28.59
C TYR A 176 -3.13 22.02 27.61
N ASP A 177 -2.67 21.71 26.46
CA ASP A 177 -2.30 22.77 25.53
C ASP A 177 -3.29 22.85 24.35
N TYR A 178 -4.00 23.98 24.24
CA TYR A 178 -5.00 24.23 23.20
C TYR A 178 -4.45 24.23 21.77
N GLY A 179 -3.12 24.36 21.59
CA GLY A 179 -2.47 24.26 20.30
C GLY A 179 -2.01 22.86 19.94
N ASN A 180 -2.15 21.89 20.84
CA ASN A 180 -1.66 20.53 20.67
C ASN A 180 -2.74 19.64 20.05
N VAL A 181 -2.77 19.59 18.73
CA VAL A 181 -3.85 18.99 17.94
C VAL A 181 -3.30 18.14 16.80
N SER A 182 -4.12 17.20 16.33
CA SER A 182 -3.86 16.37 15.15
C SER A 182 -5.19 15.86 14.58
N SER A 183 -5.14 15.09 13.50
CA SER A 183 -6.26 14.32 12.96
C SER A 183 -6.03 12.81 13.09
N ALA A 184 -7.08 12.01 12.90
CA ALA A 184 -6.94 10.57 12.94
C ALA A 184 -6.05 10.06 11.79
N HIS A 185 -6.15 10.68 10.62
CA HIS A 185 -5.30 10.38 9.46
C HIS A 185 -3.83 10.71 9.76
N ASP A 186 -3.53 11.93 10.25
CA ASP A 186 -2.15 12.31 10.57
C ASP A 186 -1.53 11.41 11.64
N LEU A 187 -2.32 11.02 12.66
CA LEU A 187 -1.85 10.09 13.69
C LEU A 187 -1.57 8.70 13.15
N ALA A 188 -2.28 8.24 12.12
CA ALA A 188 -1.96 7.00 11.43
C ALA A 188 -0.59 7.08 10.73
N LEU A 189 -0.25 8.21 10.09
CA LEU A 189 1.08 8.43 9.50
C LEU A 189 2.19 8.37 10.56
N ILE A 190 1.96 9.02 11.70
CA ILE A 190 2.90 8.98 12.84
C ILE A 190 3.01 7.57 13.41
N ALA A 191 1.88 6.85 13.54
CA ALA A 191 1.85 5.49 14.05
C ALA A 191 2.62 4.52 13.15
N LYS A 192 2.50 4.66 11.84
CA LYS A 192 3.27 3.87 10.86
C LYS A 192 4.76 4.08 11.03
N ALA A 193 5.22 5.34 11.11
CA ALA A 193 6.63 5.64 11.36
C ALA A 193 7.13 5.05 12.71
N CYS A 194 6.29 5.06 13.75
CA CYS A 194 6.61 4.41 15.02
C CYS A 194 6.70 2.89 14.89
N ALA A 195 5.82 2.27 14.10
CA ALA A 195 5.75 0.82 13.92
C ALA A 195 6.96 0.24 13.15
N GLU A 196 7.65 1.04 12.36
CA GLU A 196 8.90 0.67 11.70
C GLU A 196 10.06 0.43 12.69
N ASN A 197 9.92 0.91 13.93
CA ASN A 197 10.94 0.76 14.96
C ASN A 197 10.62 -0.40 15.91
N GLU A 198 11.41 -1.47 15.83
CA GLU A 198 11.23 -2.67 16.65
C GLU A 198 11.24 -2.37 18.16
N THR A 199 12.12 -1.47 18.63
CA THR A 199 12.19 -1.08 20.05
C THR A 199 10.90 -0.38 20.49
N TYR A 200 10.36 0.50 19.62
CA TYR A 200 9.07 1.12 19.91
C TYR A 200 7.98 0.07 20.10
N MET A 201 7.85 -0.86 19.16
CA MET A 201 6.83 -1.90 19.19
C MET A 201 7.00 -2.85 20.38
N GLN A 202 8.22 -3.23 20.70
CA GLN A 202 8.51 -4.04 21.89
C GLN A 202 8.03 -3.37 23.16
N VAL A 203 8.37 -2.09 23.36
CA VAL A 203 7.97 -1.33 24.56
C VAL A 203 6.47 -1.08 24.60
N ALA A 204 5.86 -0.68 23.45
CA ALA A 204 4.43 -0.39 23.38
C ALA A 204 3.55 -1.63 23.62
N ASN A 205 4.06 -2.84 23.35
CA ASN A 205 3.39 -4.11 23.63
C ASN A 205 3.60 -4.64 25.05
N THR A 206 4.33 -3.93 25.88
CA THR A 206 4.62 -4.37 27.26
C THR A 206 3.45 -4.08 28.19
N LEU A 207 2.88 -5.12 28.80
CA LEU A 207 1.78 -4.97 29.77
C LEU A 207 2.27 -4.41 31.10
N SER A 208 3.43 -4.86 31.59
CA SER A 208 4.01 -4.43 32.85
C SER A 208 5.53 -4.38 32.75
N TYR A 209 6.14 -3.36 33.35
CA TYR A 209 7.59 -3.19 33.37
C TYR A 209 8.04 -2.75 34.77
N THR A 210 9.13 -3.34 35.25
CA THR A 210 9.73 -2.98 36.53
C THR A 210 10.95 -2.09 36.34
N LEU A 211 10.81 -0.82 36.67
CA LEU A 211 11.90 0.15 36.71
C LEU A 211 12.86 -0.22 37.87
N PRO A 212 14.16 -0.32 37.63
CA PRO A 212 15.13 -0.67 38.65
C PRO A 212 15.24 0.42 39.75
N ALA A 213 15.81 0.06 40.87
CA ALA A 213 16.21 1.01 41.88
C ALA A 213 17.26 2.00 41.29
N THR A 214 17.24 3.24 41.80
CA THR A 214 18.13 4.33 41.37
C THR A 214 18.84 4.97 42.53
N ASN A 215 19.69 5.96 42.26
CA ASN A 215 20.35 6.73 43.33
C ASN A 215 19.35 7.48 44.23
N LEU A 216 18.11 7.75 43.79
CA LEU A 216 17.09 8.47 44.55
C LEU A 216 15.85 7.64 44.87
N HIS A 217 15.67 6.50 44.28
CA HIS A 217 14.64 5.50 44.57
C HIS A 217 15.30 4.18 44.99
N GLN A 218 15.26 3.85 46.24
CA GLN A 218 15.89 2.64 46.78
C GLN A 218 15.16 1.34 46.37
N ASN A 219 13.87 1.43 46.04
CA ASN A 219 13.05 0.30 45.64
C ASN A 219 12.73 0.38 44.14
N GLU A 220 12.54 -0.79 43.54
CA GLU A 220 11.99 -0.92 42.21
C GLU A 220 10.57 -0.35 42.13
N ARG A 221 10.17 0.11 40.95
CA ARG A 221 8.84 0.66 40.67
C ARG A 221 8.21 -0.11 39.50
N THR A 222 7.13 -0.82 39.76
CA THR A 222 6.40 -1.50 38.70
C THR A 222 5.38 -0.55 38.07
N ILE A 223 5.42 -0.42 36.76
CA ILE A 223 4.47 0.34 35.94
C ILE A 223 3.64 -0.62 35.09
N THR A 224 2.38 -0.26 34.83
CA THR A 224 1.45 -1.07 34.07
C THR A 224 0.94 -0.27 32.89
N SER A 225 0.69 -0.96 31.75
CA SER A 225 0.21 -0.35 30.54
C SER A 225 -1.16 0.32 30.71
N THR A 226 -1.27 1.51 30.14
CA THR A 226 -2.56 2.21 30.02
C THR A 226 -3.44 1.61 28.92
N ASN A 227 -2.89 0.75 28.05
CA ASN A 227 -3.62 0.05 27.02
C ASN A 227 -4.23 -1.24 27.59
N LEU A 228 -5.50 -1.17 27.98
CA LEU A 228 -6.19 -2.29 28.59
C LEU A 228 -6.43 -3.46 27.62
N MET A 229 -6.42 -3.23 26.30
CA MET A 229 -6.58 -4.31 25.32
C MET A 229 -5.37 -5.26 25.25
N LEU A 230 -4.25 -4.93 25.92
CA LEU A 230 -3.12 -5.84 26.09
C LEU A 230 -3.30 -6.78 27.29
N ASN A 231 -4.26 -6.51 28.18
CA ASN A 231 -4.46 -7.30 29.39
C ASN A 231 -5.44 -8.47 29.13
N PRO A 232 -5.00 -9.74 29.22
CA PRO A 232 -5.87 -10.91 28.99
C PRO A 232 -7.09 -10.99 29.90
N GLU A 233 -7.07 -10.32 31.06
CA GLU A 233 -8.21 -10.30 32.00
C GLU A 233 -9.25 -9.24 31.65
N TYR A 234 -8.98 -8.38 30.65
CA TYR A 234 -9.88 -7.31 30.26
C TYR A 234 -10.93 -7.80 29.22
N PRO A 235 -12.21 -7.42 29.34
CA PRO A 235 -13.28 -7.93 28.46
C PRO A 235 -13.06 -7.72 26.96
N TYR A 236 -12.36 -6.66 26.61
CA TYR A 236 -12.06 -6.33 25.20
C TYR A 236 -10.66 -6.72 24.76
N TYR A 237 -9.94 -7.54 25.54
CA TYR A 237 -8.67 -8.12 25.13
C TYR A 237 -8.78 -8.84 23.78
N ARG A 238 -7.78 -8.63 22.93
CA ARG A 238 -7.60 -9.42 21.69
C ARG A 238 -6.12 -9.74 21.55
N ASP A 239 -5.82 -11.00 21.31
CA ASP A 239 -4.44 -11.50 21.16
C ASP A 239 -3.72 -10.97 19.90
N TYR A 240 -4.47 -10.45 18.94
CA TYR A 240 -3.97 -9.80 17.74
C TYR A 240 -3.58 -8.33 17.93
N ILE A 241 -3.85 -7.69 19.07
CA ILE A 241 -3.48 -6.28 19.33
C ILE A 241 -1.97 -6.11 19.43
N ARG A 242 -1.46 -5.04 18.80
CA ARG A 242 -0.04 -4.65 18.78
C ARG A 242 0.13 -3.18 19.18
N GLY A 243 0.31 -2.93 20.47
CA GLY A 243 0.55 -1.59 21.02
C GLY A 243 -0.65 -0.67 20.75
N MET A 244 -0.56 0.57 20.55
CA MET A 244 0.51 1.55 20.46
C MET A 244 0.42 2.54 21.62
N LYS A 245 -0.67 3.38 21.66
CA LYS A 245 -0.79 4.44 22.65
C LYS A 245 -2.24 4.82 22.95
N THR A 246 -2.50 5.16 24.21
CA THR A 246 -3.75 5.75 24.71
C THR A 246 -3.56 7.21 25.07
N GLY A 247 -4.64 7.99 25.04
CA GLY A 247 -4.67 9.38 25.50
C GLY A 247 -5.99 9.70 26.18
N PHE A 248 -5.93 10.62 27.16
CA PHE A 248 -7.11 11.19 27.78
C PHE A 248 -6.83 12.57 28.36
N THR A 249 -7.64 13.52 28.03
CA THR A 249 -7.89 14.75 28.80
C THR A 249 -9.39 15.07 28.72
N THR A 250 -9.89 15.94 29.58
CA THR A 250 -11.30 16.36 29.52
C THR A 250 -11.68 16.97 28.17
N LEU A 251 -10.74 17.65 27.50
CA LEU A 251 -10.97 18.29 26.18
C LEU A 251 -10.87 17.30 25.02
N ALA A 252 -9.93 16.34 25.10
CA ALA A 252 -9.70 15.38 24.04
C ALA A 252 -10.70 14.23 24.05
N GLY A 253 -11.32 13.93 25.20
CA GLY A 253 -11.97 12.64 25.38
C GLY A 253 -10.96 11.49 25.43
N ARG A 254 -11.42 10.27 25.25
CA ARG A 254 -10.54 9.11 25.07
C ARG A 254 -10.02 9.04 23.65
N CYS A 255 -8.73 8.79 23.53
CA CYS A 255 -8.02 8.64 22.29
C CYS A 255 -7.23 7.32 22.30
N TYR A 256 -7.24 6.61 21.19
CA TYR A 256 -6.57 5.33 21.05
C TYR A 256 -5.97 5.15 19.67
N VAL A 257 -4.73 4.67 19.63
CA VAL A 257 -4.05 4.23 18.41
C VAL A 257 -3.52 2.83 18.66
N THR A 258 -3.80 1.92 17.73
CA THR A 258 -3.31 0.54 17.78
C THR A 258 -3.05 -0.01 16.38
N PHE A 259 -2.14 -0.98 16.29
CA PHE A 259 -2.14 -1.95 15.21
C PHE A 259 -2.77 -3.25 15.68
N ALA A 260 -3.26 -4.03 14.73
CA ALA A 260 -3.81 -5.36 14.93
C ALA A 260 -3.26 -6.28 13.85
N GLN A 261 -2.68 -7.41 14.24
CA GLN A 261 -2.06 -8.35 13.31
C GLN A 261 -2.59 -9.76 13.54
N LYS A 262 -3.17 -10.34 12.47
CA LYS A 262 -3.73 -11.68 12.48
C LYS A 262 -3.62 -12.31 11.09
N ASP A 263 -3.26 -13.59 11.04
CA ASP A 263 -3.20 -14.41 9.80
C ASP A 263 -2.35 -13.78 8.68
N GLY A 264 -1.31 -13.01 9.04
CA GLY A 264 -0.40 -12.35 8.11
C GLY A 264 -0.82 -10.95 7.67
N HIS A 265 -2.01 -10.48 8.07
CA HIS A 265 -2.54 -9.16 7.71
C HIS A 265 -2.50 -8.19 8.88
N THR A 266 -2.27 -6.92 8.59
CA THR A 266 -2.12 -5.86 9.58
C THR A 266 -3.09 -4.72 9.32
N TYR A 267 -3.87 -4.36 10.34
CA TYR A 267 -4.69 -3.15 10.36
C TYR A 267 -4.14 -2.13 11.34
N GLY A 268 -4.23 -0.85 10.98
CA GLY A 268 -4.03 0.26 11.89
C GLY A 268 -5.37 0.92 12.20
N LEU A 269 -5.60 1.25 13.47
CA LEU A 269 -6.82 1.91 13.93
C LEU A 269 -6.48 3.12 14.79
N VAL A 270 -7.13 4.24 14.47
CA VAL A 270 -7.12 5.48 15.27
C VAL A 270 -8.55 5.84 15.64
N VAL A 271 -8.82 6.04 16.93
CA VAL A 271 -10.09 6.54 17.46
C VAL A 271 -9.82 7.76 18.33
N LEU A 272 -10.50 8.89 18.06
CA LEU A 272 -10.35 10.15 18.78
C LEU A 272 -11.70 10.68 19.26
N GLY A 273 -11.72 11.15 20.49
CA GLY A 273 -12.91 11.82 21.05
C GLY A 273 -13.98 10.88 21.59
N SER A 274 -13.65 9.61 21.81
CA SER A 274 -14.55 8.63 22.42
C SER A 274 -14.65 8.79 23.95
N ASP A 275 -15.50 8.02 24.59
CA ASP A 275 -15.64 7.96 26.04
C ASP A 275 -14.95 6.72 26.66
N LEU A 276 -14.90 6.69 28.00
CA LEU A 276 -14.19 5.64 28.74
C LEU A 276 -14.81 4.26 28.55
N ASP A 277 -16.13 4.19 28.43
CA ASP A 277 -16.86 2.91 28.42
C ASP A 277 -16.88 2.31 27.01
N ASN A 278 -16.69 3.14 25.99
CA ASN A 278 -16.86 2.75 24.59
C ASN A 278 -15.56 2.50 23.83
N ILE A 279 -14.51 3.28 24.03
CA ILE A 279 -13.32 3.26 23.16
C ILE A 279 -12.72 1.88 22.89
N TYR A 280 -12.62 1.02 23.91
CA TYR A 280 -12.06 -0.33 23.72
C TYR A 280 -13.08 -1.31 23.13
N ARG A 281 -14.38 -1.11 23.40
CA ARG A 281 -15.44 -1.86 22.77
C ARG A 281 -15.47 -1.55 21.27
N GLU A 282 -15.53 -0.30 20.91
CA GLU A 282 -15.49 0.19 19.52
C GLU A 282 -14.27 -0.33 18.79
N ALA A 283 -13.08 -0.16 19.36
CA ALA A 283 -11.85 -0.65 18.77
C ALA A 283 -11.88 -2.16 18.53
N SER A 284 -12.39 -2.96 19.51
CA SER A 284 -12.48 -4.41 19.35
C SER A 284 -13.48 -4.82 18.28
N GLU A 285 -14.65 -4.19 18.25
CA GLU A 285 -15.71 -4.47 17.28
C GLU A 285 -15.30 -4.08 15.85
N ILE A 286 -14.64 -2.91 15.66
CA ILE A 286 -14.10 -2.46 14.36
C ILE A 286 -13.07 -3.45 13.85
N LEU A 287 -12.13 -3.87 14.69
CA LEU A 287 -11.07 -4.79 14.28
C LEU A 287 -11.57 -6.22 14.07
N ASP A 288 -12.48 -6.71 14.91
CA ASP A 288 -13.15 -8.00 14.72
C ASP A 288 -13.91 -8.03 13.39
N TRP A 289 -14.63 -6.94 13.06
CA TRP A 289 -15.29 -6.80 11.76
C TRP A 289 -14.30 -6.80 10.61
N ALA A 290 -13.21 -6.06 10.70
CA ALA A 290 -12.21 -6.00 9.65
C ALA A 290 -11.65 -7.39 9.33
N PHE A 291 -11.20 -8.14 10.35
CA PHE A 291 -10.71 -9.51 10.16
C PHE A 291 -11.77 -10.53 9.72
N ALA A 292 -13.05 -10.25 9.94
CA ALA A 292 -14.14 -11.11 9.48
C ALA A 292 -14.62 -10.81 8.05
N SER A 293 -14.48 -9.56 7.60
CA SER A 293 -15.02 -9.09 6.32
C SER A 293 -14.03 -9.15 5.16
N PHE A 294 -12.72 -9.20 5.47
CA PHE A 294 -11.65 -9.26 4.47
C PHE A 294 -10.99 -10.64 4.50
N SER A 295 -10.66 -11.16 3.34
CA SER A 295 -10.00 -12.46 3.19
C SER A 295 -9.14 -12.52 1.95
N ASP A 296 -8.21 -13.48 1.90
CA ASP A 296 -7.53 -13.84 0.68
C ASP A 296 -8.51 -14.46 -0.31
N ARG A 297 -8.48 -14.00 -1.54
CA ARG A 297 -9.35 -14.48 -2.62
C ARG A 297 -8.60 -14.52 -3.94
N GLU A 298 -8.91 -15.48 -4.77
CA GLU A 298 -8.43 -15.52 -6.14
C GLU A 298 -9.14 -14.42 -6.95
N LEU A 299 -8.36 -13.53 -7.54
CA LEU A 299 -8.83 -12.38 -8.33
C LEU A 299 -8.82 -12.69 -9.82
N VAL A 300 -7.88 -13.51 -10.24
CA VAL A 300 -7.65 -13.90 -11.63
C VAL A 300 -7.33 -15.39 -11.66
N ASP A 301 -8.08 -16.13 -12.48
CA ASP A 301 -7.79 -17.51 -12.84
C ASP A 301 -6.99 -17.58 -14.17
N THR A 302 -6.55 -18.77 -14.54
CA THR A 302 -5.82 -19.00 -15.80
C THR A 302 -6.70 -19.41 -16.97
N GLU A 303 -8.00 -19.65 -16.77
CA GLU A 303 -8.91 -20.24 -17.76
C GLU A 303 -9.81 -19.18 -18.42
N THR A 304 -10.00 -18.04 -17.77
CA THR A 304 -10.83 -16.94 -18.25
C THR A 304 -9.97 -15.93 -19.03
N PRO A 305 -10.30 -15.61 -20.30
CA PRO A 305 -9.56 -14.60 -21.04
C PRO A 305 -9.74 -13.22 -20.40
N LEU A 306 -8.63 -12.53 -20.13
CA LEU A 306 -8.63 -11.20 -19.53
C LEU A 306 -8.84 -10.09 -20.57
N THR A 307 -8.32 -10.28 -21.78
CA THR A 307 -8.43 -9.31 -22.88
C THR A 307 -8.16 -9.97 -24.21
N THR A 308 -8.30 -9.20 -25.30
CA THR A 308 -7.88 -9.59 -26.65
C THR A 308 -6.88 -8.60 -27.22
N ALA A 309 -6.10 -9.04 -28.20
CA ALA A 309 -5.18 -8.18 -28.94
C ALA A 309 -5.29 -8.44 -30.46
N PRO A 310 -5.15 -7.40 -31.33
CA PRO A 310 -5.24 -7.57 -32.76
C PRO A 310 -4.14 -8.49 -33.32
N LEU A 311 -4.55 -9.47 -34.17
CA LEU A 311 -3.67 -10.45 -34.79
C LEU A 311 -3.51 -10.18 -36.27
N LYS A 312 -2.28 -9.99 -36.77
CA LYS A 312 -1.98 -9.79 -38.18
C LYS A 312 -1.61 -11.10 -38.86
N LYS A 313 -1.85 -11.17 -40.18
CA LYS A 313 -1.50 -12.31 -41.08
C LYS A 313 -2.18 -13.64 -40.71
N CYS A 314 -3.35 -13.57 -40.11
CA CYS A 314 -4.24 -14.70 -39.87
C CYS A 314 -5.62 -14.34 -40.39
N ARG A 315 -6.21 -15.16 -41.28
CA ARG A 315 -7.56 -14.94 -41.83
C ARG A 315 -8.64 -15.58 -40.97
N SER A 316 -8.26 -16.61 -40.23
CA SER A 316 -9.17 -17.36 -39.39
C SER A 316 -9.48 -16.65 -38.07
N TYR A 317 -8.60 -15.73 -37.64
CA TYR A 317 -8.73 -14.97 -36.41
C TYR A 317 -8.26 -13.52 -36.63
N GLU A 318 -9.05 -12.57 -36.19
CA GLU A 318 -8.72 -11.14 -36.20
C GLU A 318 -8.03 -10.69 -34.93
N GLU A 319 -8.23 -11.44 -33.83
CA GLU A 319 -7.71 -11.17 -32.49
C GLU A 319 -7.14 -12.45 -31.85
N VAL A 320 -6.26 -12.28 -30.90
CA VAL A 320 -5.75 -13.32 -30.00
C VAL A 320 -6.33 -13.11 -28.61
N GLU A 321 -6.92 -14.14 -28.04
CA GLU A 321 -7.36 -14.14 -26.64
C GLU A 321 -6.16 -14.32 -25.72
N LEU A 322 -6.11 -13.50 -24.66
CA LEU A 322 -5.01 -13.44 -23.70
C LEU A 322 -5.50 -13.81 -22.31
N TYR A 323 -4.82 -14.77 -21.71
CA TYR A 323 -5.09 -15.39 -20.43
C TYR A 323 -3.95 -15.08 -19.47
N ALA A 324 -4.22 -15.07 -18.16
CA ALA A 324 -3.15 -14.98 -17.18
C ALA A 324 -2.28 -16.24 -17.20
N ALA A 325 -0.95 -16.07 -17.16
CA ALA A 325 -0.02 -17.19 -17.10
C ALA A 325 -0.03 -17.92 -15.76
N ALA A 326 -0.50 -17.26 -14.70
CA ALA A 326 -0.65 -17.79 -13.35
C ALA A 326 -1.84 -17.13 -12.66
N PRO A 327 -2.47 -17.78 -11.65
CA PRO A 327 -3.50 -17.14 -10.86
C PRO A 327 -2.94 -15.98 -10.05
N VAL A 328 -3.75 -14.95 -9.81
CA VAL A 328 -3.41 -13.82 -8.95
C VAL A 328 -4.40 -13.79 -7.79
N SER A 329 -3.88 -13.80 -6.57
CA SER A 329 -4.67 -13.66 -5.34
C SER A 329 -4.42 -12.31 -4.70
N GLY A 330 -5.40 -11.80 -3.97
CA GLY A 330 -5.29 -10.56 -3.20
C GLY A 330 -6.19 -10.60 -1.97
N TYR A 331 -5.81 -9.83 -0.95
CA TYR A 331 -6.57 -9.69 0.28
C TYR A 331 -7.54 -8.51 0.18
N GLY A 332 -8.83 -8.76 0.31
CA GLY A 332 -9.85 -7.72 0.18
C GLY A 332 -11.26 -8.14 0.60
N HIS A 333 -12.17 -7.19 0.53
CA HIS A 333 -13.59 -7.40 0.79
C HIS A 333 -14.27 -8.07 -0.42
N ALA A 334 -15.37 -8.80 -0.18
CA ALA A 334 -16.10 -9.48 -1.25
C ALA A 334 -16.63 -8.52 -2.33
N ASP A 335 -16.97 -7.29 -1.96
CA ASP A 335 -17.49 -6.26 -2.85
C ASP A 335 -16.39 -5.44 -3.58
N ASP A 336 -15.12 -5.65 -3.26
CA ASP A 336 -14.01 -4.96 -3.91
C ASP A 336 -13.98 -5.28 -5.40
N LYS A 337 -13.79 -4.23 -6.23
CA LYS A 337 -13.77 -4.35 -7.69
C LYS A 337 -12.37 -4.68 -8.18
N VAL A 338 -12.29 -5.75 -8.99
CA VAL A 338 -11.07 -6.10 -9.72
C VAL A 338 -11.03 -5.30 -11.03
N THR A 339 -9.94 -4.61 -11.27
CA THR A 339 -9.68 -3.87 -12.51
C THR A 339 -8.28 -4.15 -13.03
N PHE A 340 -8.05 -3.88 -14.32
CA PHE A 340 -6.81 -4.24 -14.99
C PHE A 340 -6.30 -3.06 -15.82
N THR A 341 -4.97 -2.96 -15.91
CA THR A 341 -4.29 -2.23 -16.98
C THR A 341 -3.41 -3.22 -17.74
N TYR A 342 -3.26 -2.99 -19.04
CA TYR A 342 -2.57 -3.92 -19.93
C TYR A 342 -1.41 -3.22 -20.65
N ASP A 343 -0.26 -3.89 -20.67
CA ASP A 343 0.87 -3.56 -21.54
C ASP A 343 1.01 -4.70 -22.56
N LEU A 344 0.50 -4.47 -23.78
CA LEU A 344 0.40 -5.49 -24.81
C LEU A 344 1.49 -5.31 -25.88
N GLN A 345 2.02 -6.42 -26.36
CA GLN A 345 2.96 -6.43 -27.47
C GLN A 345 2.32 -5.76 -28.70
N GLU A 346 3.00 -4.78 -29.25
CA GLU A 346 2.58 -4.16 -30.51
C GLU A 346 2.79 -5.11 -31.71
N ASN A 347 1.86 -5.03 -32.69
CA ASN A 347 1.99 -5.71 -33.95
C ASN A 347 2.10 -7.24 -33.89
N ILE A 348 1.28 -7.89 -33.00
CA ILE A 348 1.21 -9.35 -32.94
C ILE A 348 0.88 -9.91 -34.33
N SER A 349 1.71 -10.84 -34.78
CA SER A 349 1.59 -11.43 -36.13
C SER A 349 1.66 -12.95 -36.03
N ALA A 350 0.74 -13.68 -36.68
CA ALA A 350 0.86 -15.13 -36.80
C ALA A 350 2.23 -15.50 -37.46
N THR A 351 2.96 -16.51 -37.03
CA THR A 351 2.56 -17.62 -36.17
C THR A 351 2.86 -17.31 -34.71
N VAL A 352 1.83 -17.43 -33.88
CA VAL A 352 1.96 -17.34 -32.42
C VAL A 352 1.79 -18.76 -31.84
N LYS A 353 2.69 -19.19 -30.98
CA LYS A 353 2.63 -20.53 -30.37
C LYS A 353 1.75 -20.51 -29.13
N ASN A 354 1.14 -21.63 -28.81
CA ASN A 354 0.51 -21.82 -27.51
C ASN A 354 1.49 -21.53 -26.37
N GLY A 355 1.07 -20.79 -25.35
CA GLY A 355 1.87 -20.34 -24.20
C GLY A 355 2.81 -19.17 -24.51
N ALA A 356 2.73 -18.56 -25.70
CA ALA A 356 3.52 -17.36 -26.00
C ALA A 356 3.08 -16.18 -25.13
N VAL A 357 4.05 -15.52 -24.46
CA VAL A 357 3.81 -14.29 -23.73
C VAL A 357 3.67 -13.12 -24.71
N LEU A 358 2.53 -12.42 -24.66
CA LEU A 358 2.18 -11.35 -25.59
C LEU A 358 1.92 -10.00 -24.89
N GLY A 359 2.17 -9.92 -23.61
CA GLY A 359 2.03 -8.72 -22.79
C GLY A 359 2.00 -9.04 -21.31
N THR A 360 1.64 -8.03 -20.53
CA THR A 360 1.41 -8.15 -19.08
C THR A 360 0.10 -7.48 -18.69
N ALA A 361 -0.53 -7.96 -17.64
CA ALA A 361 -1.64 -7.30 -16.98
C ALA A 361 -1.22 -6.89 -15.55
N THR A 362 -1.49 -5.65 -15.17
CA THR A 362 -1.42 -5.21 -13.78
C THR A 362 -2.83 -5.32 -13.20
N VAL A 363 -2.95 -6.04 -12.09
CA VAL A 363 -4.21 -6.33 -11.39
C VAL A 363 -4.38 -5.35 -10.24
N TYR A 364 -5.54 -4.72 -10.18
CA TYR A 364 -5.90 -3.79 -9.10
C TYR A 364 -7.15 -4.29 -8.38
N LEU A 365 -7.17 -4.11 -7.07
CA LEU A 365 -8.32 -4.34 -6.20
C LEU A 365 -8.74 -3.00 -5.61
N ASP A 366 -9.91 -2.48 -5.97
CA ASP A 366 -10.37 -1.11 -5.65
C ASP A 366 -9.36 0.00 -5.96
N GLY A 367 -8.61 -0.15 -7.06
CA GLY A 367 -7.61 0.82 -7.49
C GLY A 367 -6.23 0.68 -6.81
N TYR A 368 -6.07 -0.25 -5.86
CA TYR A 368 -4.78 -0.60 -5.27
C TYR A 368 -4.13 -1.74 -6.06
N GLU A 369 -2.87 -1.56 -6.44
CA GLU A 369 -2.13 -2.57 -7.18
C GLU A 369 -1.90 -3.81 -6.29
N VAL A 370 -2.30 -4.98 -6.81
CA VAL A 370 -2.10 -6.28 -6.16
C VAL A 370 -0.88 -6.99 -6.73
N GLY A 371 -0.66 -6.85 -8.04
CA GLY A 371 0.48 -7.46 -8.71
C GLY A 371 0.36 -7.44 -10.22
N THR A 372 1.37 -7.97 -10.89
CA THR A 372 1.43 -8.11 -12.35
C THR A 372 1.51 -9.58 -12.74
N VAL A 373 0.91 -9.92 -13.90
CA VAL A 373 0.95 -11.27 -14.46
C VAL A 373 1.18 -11.21 -15.97
N ASP A 374 1.98 -12.16 -16.48
CA ASP A 374 2.18 -12.31 -17.91
C ASP A 374 0.88 -12.75 -18.61
N LEU A 375 0.65 -12.22 -19.79
CA LEU A 375 -0.49 -12.58 -20.64
C LEU A 375 -0.05 -13.55 -21.72
N VAL A 376 -0.67 -14.73 -21.73
CA VAL A 376 -0.35 -15.84 -22.64
C VAL A 376 -1.55 -16.22 -23.48
N THR A 377 -1.31 -16.87 -24.62
CA THR A 377 -2.36 -17.50 -25.41
C THR A 377 -2.45 -19.00 -25.12
N HIS A 378 -3.66 -19.56 -25.11
CA HIS A 378 -3.92 -21.00 -24.88
C HIS A 378 -4.04 -21.79 -26.18
N GLN A 379 -3.84 -21.16 -27.34
CA GLN A 379 -3.84 -21.86 -28.63
C GLN A 379 -2.73 -21.34 -29.56
N GLU A 380 -2.46 -22.12 -30.59
CA GLU A 380 -1.53 -21.73 -31.65
C GLU A 380 -2.28 -21.02 -32.77
N TYR A 381 -1.77 -19.88 -33.25
CA TYR A 381 -2.29 -19.13 -34.40
C TYR A 381 -1.32 -19.22 -35.56
N VAL A 382 -1.70 -19.97 -36.58
CA VAL A 382 -0.85 -20.21 -37.78
C VAL A 382 -1.09 -19.14 -38.83
N SER A 383 -0.01 -18.70 -39.49
CA SER A 383 -0.09 -17.75 -40.59
C SER A 383 -0.64 -18.38 -41.87
N ASP A 384 -1.78 -17.93 -42.33
CA ASP A 384 -2.36 -18.32 -43.63
C ASP A 384 -1.48 -17.92 -44.82
N PHE A 385 -0.64 -16.90 -44.65
CA PHE A 385 0.30 -16.45 -45.67
C PHE A 385 1.34 -17.53 -46.02
N ARG A 386 1.79 -18.35 -45.08
CA ARG A 386 2.69 -19.48 -45.38
C ARG A 386 2.00 -20.55 -46.22
N THR A 387 0.76 -20.87 -45.87
CA THR A 387 -0.07 -21.84 -46.60
C THR A 387 -0.39 -21.35 -48.01
N ASP A 388 -0.78 -20.08 -48.16
CA ASP A 388 -1.03 -19.43 -49.44
C ASP A 388 0.22 -19.34 -50.31
N LEU A 389 1.38 -19.03 -49.72
CA LEU A 389 2.64 -18.98 -50.46
C LEU A 389 3.06 -20.37 -50.95
N GLN A 390 2.96 -21.41 -50.10
CA GLN A 390 3.25 -22.79 -50.49
C GLN A 390 2.32 -23.30 -51.59
N SER A 391 1.01 -23.05 -51.48
CA SER A 391 0.02 -23.41 -52.48
C SER A 391 0.25 -22.65 -53.78
N THR A 392 0.61 -21.38 -53.72
CA THR A 392 0.93 -20.57 -54.91
C THR A 392 2.21 -21.06 -55.61
N LEU A 393 3.25 -21.42 -54.84
CA LEU A 393 4.49 -21.99 -55.37
C LEU A 393 4.25 -23.37 -56.01
N LEU A 394 3.40 -24.21 -55.44
CA LEU A 394 3.02 -25.52 -55.99
C LEU A 394 2.22 -25.34 -57.30
N LEU A 395 1.27 -24.39 -57.37
CA LEU A 395 0.53 -24.05 -58.56
C LEU A 395 1.45 -23.53 -59.68
N MET A 396 2.39 -22.67 -59.35
CA MET A 396 3.39 -22.17 -60.32
C MET A 396 4.29 -23.30 -60.80
N ALA A 397 4.75 -24.18 -59.96
CA ALA A 397 5.54 -25.36 -60.37
C ALA A 397 4.75 -26.29 -61.28
N ALA A 398 3.46 -26.56 -60.94
CA ALA A 398 2.56 -27.35 -61.82
C ALA A 398 2.35 -26.70 -63.19
N LEU A 399 2.17 -25.37 -63.21
CA LEU A 399 2.01 -24.61 -64.44
C LEU A 399 3.29 -24.67 -65.32
N ILE A 400 4.46 -24.54 -64.75
CA ILE A 400 5.74 -24.66 -65.43
C ILE A 400 5.89 -26.08 -66.06
N VAL A 401 5.56 -27.13 -65.28
CA VAL A 401 5.59 -28.51 -65.81
C VAL A 401 4.61 -28.68 -66.97
N LEU A 402 3.38 -28.15 -66.86
CA LEU A 402 2.39 -28.20 -67.90
C LEU A 402 2.87 -27.50 -69.14
N LEU A 403 3.43 -26.30 -69.02
CA LEU A 403 3.99 -25.56 -70.21
C LEU A 403 5.19 -26.30 -70.83
N ALA A 404 6.03 -26.92 -70.05
CA ALA A 404 7.14 -27.74 -70.51
C ALA A 404 6.62 -28.98 -71.34
N VAL A 405 5.59 -29.66 -70.84
CA VAL A 405 4.92 -30.79 -71.51
C VAL A 405 4.28 -30.34 -72.81
N LEU A 406 3.54 -29.23 -72.80
CA LEU A 406 2.93 -28.64 -73.99
C LEU A 406 4.00 -28.27 -75.06
N SER A 407 5.10 -27.65 -74.63
CA SER A 407 6.21 -27.29 -75.52
C SER A 407 6.86 -28.55 -76.15
N PHE A 408 7.03 -29.61 -75.31
CA PHE A 408 7.53 -30.88 -75.85
C PHE A 408 6.59 -31.46 -76.96
N PHE A 409 5.28 -31.48 -76.75
CA PHE A 409 4.35 -32.00 -77.71
C PHE A 409 4.32 -31.12 -78.94
N THR A 410 4.43 -29.81 -78.88
CA THR A 410 4.51 -28.94 -80.06
C THR A 410 5.81 -29.16 -80.83
N LEU A 411 6.92 -29.39 -80.18
CA LEU A 411 8.21 -29.73 -80.82
C LEU A 411 8.12 -31.06 -81.51
N VAL A 412 7.55 -32.08 -80.88
CA VAL A 412 7.36 -33.41 -81.50
C VAL A 412 6.42 -33.34 -82.68
N ALA A 413 5.29 -32.64 -82.59
CA ALA A 413 4.33 -32.47 -83.65
C ALA A 413 4.92 -31.61 -84.85
N GLY A 414 5.69 -30.57 -84.50
CA GLY A 414 6.37 -29.75 -85.52
C GLY A 414 7.50 -30.48 -86.19
N GLY A 415 8.23 -31.35 -85.51
CA GLY A 415 9.25 -32.23 -86.09
C GLY A 415 8.67 -33.22 -87.10
N GLY A 416 7.46 -33.70 -86.89
CA GLY A 416 6.72 -34.53 -87.83
C GLY A 416 6.37 -33.82 -89.12
N SER A 417 6.01 -32.58 -89.11
CA SER A 417 5.65 -31.75 -90.28
C SER A 417 6.90 -31.41 -91.13
N LEU A 418 8.02 -31.15 -90.56
CA LEU A 418 9.30 -30.90 -91.22
C LEU A 418 9.84 -32.14 -91.96
N ASN A 419 9.65 -33.32 -91.44
CA ASN A 419 10.00 -34.57 -92.09
C ASN A 419 9.09 -34.92 -93.26
N LEU A 420 7.81 -34.60 -93.26
CA LEU A 420 6.88 -34.74 -94.36
C LEU A 420 7.17 -33.75 -95.46
N ALA A 421 7.57 -32.52 -95.19
CA ALA A 421 7.99 -31.54 -96.17
C ALA A 421 9.31 -31.93 -96.88
N ARG A 422 10.29 -32.51 -96.19
CA ARG A 422 11.52 -33.03 -96.76
C ARG A 422 11.28 -34.26 -97.62
N ARG A 423 10.36 -35.18 -97.32
CA ARG A 423 10.03 -36.37 -98.12
C ARG A 423 9.26 -35.95 -99.40
N ARG A 424 8.47 -34.90 -99.44
CA ARG A 424 7.81 -34.38 -100.61
C ARG A 424 8.79 -33.70 -101.62
N LYS A 425 9.86 -33.07 -101.17
CA LYS A 425 10.89 -32.44 -102.00
C LYS A 425 11.84 -33.48 -102.62
N ALA A 426 12.04 -34.67 -102.05
CA ALA A 426 12.86 -35.76 -102.58
C ALA A 426 12.13 -36.61 -103.64
N ARG A 427 10.81 -36.50 -103.81
CA ARG A 427 10.01 -37.19 -104.86
C ARG A 427 9.76 -36.34 -106.11
N ARG A 428 10.32 -35.10 -106.18
CA ARG A 428 10.20 -34.22 -107.34
C ARG A 428 11.55 -33.89 -108.00
N ARG A 429 12.53 -34.77 -107.82
CA ARG A 429 13.76 -34.76 -108.64
C ARG A 429 13.96 -36.11 -109.33
#